data_17db0ba9739ddfb2a12e57a68717c5b9
#
_entry.id   17db0ba9739ddfb2a12e57a68717c5b9
#
_cell.length_a   1.000
_cell.length_b   1.000
_cell.length_c   1.000
_cell.angle_alpha   90.00
_cell.angle_beta   90.00
_cell.angle_gamma   90.00
#
_symmetry.space_group_name_H-M   'P 1'
#
loop_
_entity.id
_entity.type
_entity.pdbx_description
1 polymer ?
#
loop_
_entity_poly.entity_id
_entity_poly.type
_entity_poly.pdbx_seq_one_letter_code
_entity_poly.pdbx_strand_id
1 'polypeptide(L)'
;HHASSAASDVYKRQVHDIDLSFLEKDKVLRGELENISLNKFVFTNGSKEHVKNITSHLGIEDQFDGVFDIVDAEYHPKPEARAFDLMIEKFKIDPKETLYIEDIAKNLSIGKERGTTTVWLINDEYWGKKESDKEYIDYKIENLSLFLKEIRLLKNS
;
A
#
# COMPACT_ATOMS: atom_id res chain seq x y z
N HIS A 1 20.83 -11.60 22.11
CA HIS A 1 20.82 -10.32 21.35
C HIS A 1 21.46 -10.38 19.96
N HIS A 2 22.30 -11.40 19.64
CA HIS A 2 22.97 -11.50 18.32
C HIS A 2 22.16 -12.22 17.22
N ALA A 3 21.20 -13.07 17.57
CA ALA A 3 20.38 -13.80 16.59
C ALA A 3 19.36 -12.90 15.85
N SER A 4 18.89 -11.84 16.50
CA SER A 4 17.93 -10.89 15.93
C SER A 4 18.55 -9.99 14.86
N SER A 5 19.83 -9.63 14.99
CA SER A 5 20.54 -8.77 14.01
C SER A 5 20.85 -9.54 12.72
N ALA A 6 21.28 -10.81 12.83
CA ALA A 6 21.63 -11.62 11.65
C ALA A 6 20.39 -11.93 10.79
N ALA A 7 19.24 -12.24 11.40
CA ALA A 7 17.98 -12.47 10.69
C ALA A 7 17.49 -11.18 10.00
N SER A 8 17.61 -10.04 10.67
CA SER A 8 17.30 -8.72 10.10
C SER A 8 18.19 -8.38 8.92
N ASP A 9 19.51 -8.69 9.01
CA ASP A 9 20.46 -8.40 7.96
C ASP A 9 20.30 -9.32 6.74
N VAL A 10 19.94 -10.59 6.96
CA VAL A 10 19.60 -11.53 5.88
C VAL A 10 18.31 -11.08 5.17
N TYR A 11 17.29 -10.68 5.92
CA TYR A 11 16.04 -10.15 5.36
C TYR A 11 16.30 -8.87 4.54
N LYS A 12 17.07 -7.93 5.08
CA LYS A 12 17.46 -6.70 4.36
C LYS A 12 18.20 -7.01 3.07
N ARG A 13 19.17 -7.95 3.06
CA ARG A 13 19.89 -8.35 1.85
C ARG A 13 18.97 -9.00 0.83
N GLN A 14 18.05 -9.88 1.23
CA GLN A 14 17.10 -10.54 0.32
C GLN A 14 16.12 -9.55 -0.33
N VAL A 15 15.72 -8.48 0.37
CA VAL A 15 14.82 -7.44 -0.17
C VAL A 15 15.57 -6.48 -1.10
N HIS A 16 16.88 -6.22 -0.86
CA HIS A 16 17.67 -5.31 -1.68
C HIS A 16 18.20 -5.93 -2.98
N ASP A 17 18.32 -7.26 -3.04
CA ASP A 17 18.82 -8.00 -4.21
C ASP A 17 17.73 -8.42 -5.21
N ILE A 18 16.48 -7.94 -5.05
CA ILE A 18 15.42 -8.22 -6.03
C ILE A 18 15.74 -7.48 -7.32
N ASP A 19 15.90 -8.24 -8.40
CA ASP A 19 16.04 -7.68 -9.75
C ASP A 19 14.70 -7.05 -10.18
N LEU A 20 14.67 -5.73 -10.27
CA LEU A 20 13.52 -4.94 -10.72
C LEU A 20 13.64 -4.51 -12.18
N SER A 21 14.65 -4.99 -12.92
CA SER A 21 14.91 -4.60 -14.31
C SER A 21 13.74 -4.92 -15.26
N PHE A 22 12.85 -5.84 -14.87
CA PHE A 22 11.65 -6.19 -15.62
C PHE A 22 10.51 -5.18 -15.45
N LEU A 23 10.59 -4.28 -14.45
CA LEU A 23 9.58 -3.25 -14.26
C LEU A 23 9.80 -2.11 -15.24
N GLU A 24 8.79 -1.82 -16.03
CA GLU A 24 8.77 -0.68 -16.94
C GLU A 24 7.98 0.48 -16.34
N LYS A 25 8.24 1.70 -16.84
CA LYS A 25 7.48 2.88 -16.44
C LYS A 25 6.01 2.73 -16.78
N ASP A 26 5.15 2.87 -15.80
CA ASP A 26 3.70 2.85 -15.96
C ASP A 26 3.16 4.26 -16.18
N LYS A 27 3.14 4.69 -17.43
CA LYS A 27 2.67 6.02 -17.82
C LYS A 27 1.17 6.23 -17.57
N VAL A 28 0.37 5.16 -17.65
CA VAL A 28 -1.07 5.22 -17.42
C VAL A 28 -1.34 5.44 -15.93
N LEU A 29 -0.74 4.63 -15.07
CA LEU A 29 -0.85 4.79 -13.61
C LEU A 29 -0.34 6.17 -13.17
N ARG A 30 0.81 6.61 -13.70
CA ARG A 30 1.34 7.95 -13.43
C ARG A 30 0.32 9.03 -13.75
N GLY A 31 -0.24 8.99 -14.96
CA GLY A 31 -1.23 9.99 -15.39
C GLY A 31 -2.47 10.03 -14.49
N GLU A 32 -2.98 8.90 -14.05
CA GLU A 32 -4.13 8.89 -13.15
C GLU A 32 -3.75 9.39 -11.73
N LEU A 33 -2.58 9.05 -11.21
CA LEU A 33 -2.10 9.58 -9.93
C LEU A 33 -1.91 11.10 -9.95
N GLU A 34 -1.35 11.65 -11.05
CA GLU A 34 -1.18 13.10 -11.22
C GLU A 34 -2.51 13.86 -11.25
N ASN A 35 -3.55 13.25 -11.83
CA ASN A 35 -4.85 13.89 -11.99
C ASN A 35 -5.77 13.76 -10.76
N ILE A 36 -5.36 13.02 -9.74
CA ILE A 36 -6.09 12.94 -8.47
C ILE A 36 -5.52 13.94 -7.48
N SER A 37 -6.30 14.97 -7.16
CA SER A 37 -5.95 16.04 -6.20
C SER A 37 -6.18 15.63 -4.74
N LEU A 38 -5.90 14.38 -4.38
CA LEU A 38 -5.95 13.87 -3.02
C LEU A 38 -4.55 13.56 -2.52
N ASN A 39 -4.34 13.64 -1.22
CA ASN A 39 -3.11 13.15 -0.62
C ASN A 39 -2.99 11.64 -0.82
N LYS A 40 -1.80 11.20 -1.16
CA LYS A 40 -1.49 9.81 -1.49
C LYS A 40 -0.33 9.32 -0.63
N PHE A 41 -0.54 8.25 0.09
CA PHE A 41 0.46 7.66 0.98
C PHE A 41 0.68 6.20 0.64
N VAL A 42 1.90 5.73 0.82
CA VAL A 42 2.23 4.30 0.76
C VAL A 42 2.34 3.77 2.18
N PHE A 43 1.60 2.70 2.47
CA PHE A 43 1.66 1.95 3.72
C PHE A 43 2.15 0.53 3.44
N THR A 44 3.34 0.18 3.92
CA THR A 44 4.02 -1.07 3.56
C THR A 44 4.58 -1.80 4.78
N ASN A 45 4.61 -3.15 4.72
CA ASN A 45 5.39 -3.98 5.65
C ASN A 45 6.88 -4.07 5.25
N GLY A 46 7.24 -3.56 4.07
CA GLY A 46 8.61 -3.46 3.59
C GLY A 46 9.30 -2.18 4.09
N SER A 47 10.49 -1.92 3.56
CA SER A 47 11.27 -0.70 3.86
C SER A 47 10.95 0.45 2.91
N LYS A 48 11.21 1.69 3.33
CA LYS A 48 11.14 2.88 2.47
C LYS A 48 12.04 2.76 1.25
N GLU A 49 13.22 2.16 1.40
CA GLU A 49 14.14 1.93 0.30
C GLU A 49 13.55 0.99 -0.76
N HIS A 50 12.88 -0.08 -0.33
CA HIS A 50 12.19 -0.98 -1.25
C HIS A 50 11.07 -0.26 -2.01
N VAL A 51 10.24 0.55 -1.32
CA VAL A 51 9.21 1.37 -1.95
C VAL A 51 9.82 2.33 -2.97
N LYS A 52 10.90 3.03 -2.59
CA LYS A 52 11.60 3.95 -3.49
C LYS A 52 12.09 3.25 -4.75
N ASN A 53 12.70 2.08 -4.61
CA ASN A 53 13.21 1.30 -5.75
C ASN A 53 12.07 0.92 -6.71
N ILE A 54 10.95 0.40 -6.21
CA ILE A 54 9.80 0.02 -7.04
C ILE A 54 9.17 1.24 -7.70
N THR A 55 8.87 2.28 -6.93
CA THR A 55 8.17 3.47 -7.45
C THR A 55 9.01 4.26 -8.44
N SER A 56 10.35 4.29 -8.27
CA SER A 56 11.27 4.89 -9.24
C SER A 56 11.27 4.13 -10.57
N HIS A 57 11.31 2.79 -10.54
CA HIS A 57 11.24 1.98 -11.76
C HIS A 57 9.89 2.18 -12.48
N LEU A 58 8.80 2.26 -11.74
CA LEU A 58 7.47 2.55 -12.30
C LEU A 58 7.30 4.01 -12.76
N GLY A 59 8.19 4.90 -12.35
CA GLY A 59 8.13 6.33 -12.67
C GLY A 59 7.05 7.10 -11.92
N ILE A 60 6.70 6.67 -10.71
CA ILE A 60 5.64 7.24 -9.86
C ILE A 60 6.11 7.68 -8.47
N GLU A 61 7.42 7.70 -8.22
CA GLU A 61 7.98 8.01 -6.90
C GLU A 61 7.52 9.37 -6.36
N ASP A 62 7.47 10.38 -7.22
CA ASP A 62 7.09 11.75 -6.90
C ASP A 62 5.57 11.97 -6.73
N GLN A 63 4.76 10.91 -6.89
CA GLN A 63 3.31 11.00 -6.77
C GLN A 63 2.77 10.80 -5.36
N PHE A 64 3.62 10.47 -4.40
CA PHE A 64 3.23 10.17 -3.02
C PHE A 64 3.68 11.25 -2.05
N ASP A 65 2.79 11.64 -1.13
CA ASP A 65 3.03 12.64 -0.10
C ASP A 65 3.81 12.05 1.10
N GLY A 66 3.87 10.74 1.21
CA GLY A 66 4.65 10.06 2.24
C GLY A 66 4.63 8.54 2.13
N VAL A 67 5.60 7.93 2.80
CA VAL A 67 5.75 6.48 2.93
C VAL A 67 5.82 6.12 4.40
N PHE A 68 4.95 5.20 4.82
CA PHE A 68 4.95 4.60 6.15
C PHE A 68 5.40 3.15 6.03
N ASP A 69 6.54 2.83 6.61
CA ASP A 69 7.18 1.54 6.50
C ASP A 69 7.17 0.74 7.81
N ILE A 70 7.75 -0.45 7.79
CA ILE A 70 7.81 -1.32 8.96
C ILE A 70 8.58 -0.70 10.15
N VAL A 71 9.53 0.19 9.89
CA VAL A 71 10.28 0.89 10.96
C VAL A 71 9.38 1.95 11.60
N ASP A 72 8.65 2.74 10.79
CA ASP A 72 7.64 3.68 11.30
C ASP A 72 6.55 2.97 12.12
N ALA A 73 6.21 1.73 11.74
CA ALA A 73 5.26 0.88 12.44
C ALA A 73 5.84 0.23 13.71
N GLU A 74 7.03 0.60 14.15
CA GLU A 74 7.71 -0.01 15.31
C GLU A 74 7.81 -1.56 15.17
N TYR A 75 7.97 -2.03 13.92
CA TYR A 75 8.03 -3.45 13.54
C TYR A 75 6.73 -4.24 13.79
N HIS A 76 5.58 -3.57 13.91
CA HIS A 76 4.26 -4.18 13.88
C HIS A 76 3.78 -4.31 12.42
N PRO A 77 3.60 -5.53 11.89
CA PRO A 77 3.18 -5.68 10.50
C PRO A 77 1.67 -5.48 10.34
N LYS A 78 1.22 -5.10 9.13
CA LYS A 78 -0.19 -5.22 8.76
C LYS A 78 -0.65 -6.69 8.87
N PRO A 79 -1.84 -6.98 9.37
CA PRO A 79 -2.94 -6.08 9.74
C PRO A 79 -2.99 -5.68 11.22
N GLU A 80 -1.89 -5.65 11.94
CA GLU A 80 -1.92 -5.26 13.36
C GLU A 80 -2.45 -3.83 13.53
N ALA A 81 -3.33 -3.64 14.52
CA ALA A 81 -3.95 -2.35 14.81
C ALA A 81 -2.91 -1.25 15.09
N ARG A 82 -1.84 -1.60 15.83
CA ARG A 82 -0.76 -0.65 16.18
C ARG A 82 -0.16 0.01 14.94
N ALA A 83 0.14 -0.76 13.90
CA ALA A 83 0.71 -0.23 12.65
C ALA A 83 -0.22 0.79 11.99
N PHE A 84 -1.49 0.44 11.88
CA PHE A 84 -2.49 1.30 11.26
C PHE A 84 -2.71 2.60 12.06
N ASP A 85 -2.83 2.49 13.38
CA ASP A 85 -3.06 3.63 14.27
C ASP A 85 -1.87 4.61 14.22
N LEU A 86 -0.62 4.12 14.23
CA LEU A 86 0.58 4.94 14.07
C LEU A 86 0.63 5.66 12.71
N MET A 87 0.20 4.99 11.64
CA MET A 87 0.14 5.58 10.30
C MET A 87 -0.88 6.72 10.22
N ILE A 88 -2.08 6.53 10.77
CA ILE A 88 -3.13 7.56 10.83
C ILE A 88 -2.62 8.77 11.61
N GLU A 89 -1.99 8.54 12.77
CA GLU A 89 -1.47 9.60 13.63
C GLU A 89 -0.37 10.40 12.91
N LYS A 90 0.61 9.69 12.30
CA LYS A 90 1.75 10.32 11.62
C LYS A 90 1.32 11.24 10.49
N PHE A 91 0.39 10.81 9.67
CA PHE A 91 -0.07 11.57 8.50
C PHE A 91 -1.32 12.39 8.75
N LYS A 92 -1.87 12.36 9.96
CA LYS A 92 -3.11 13.07 10.34
C LYS A 92 -4.28 12.76 9.42
N ILE A 93 -4.44 11.47 9.12
CA ILE A 93 -5.46 10.95 8.21
C ILE A 93 -6.79 10.78 8.98
N ASP A 94 -7.90 11.23 8.39
CA ASP A 94 -9.23 10.80 8.81
C ASP A 94 -9.59 9.48 8.10
N PRO A 95 -9.72 8.37 8.82
CA PRO A 95 -10.07 7.09 8.20
C PRO A 95 -11.39 7.13 7.43
N LYS A 96 -12.38 7.91 7.89
CA LYS A 96 -13.71 8.00 7.26
C LYS A 96 -13.67 8.68 5.89
N GLU A 97 -12.65 9.47 5.63
CA GLU A 97 -12.44 10.16 4.35
C GLU A 97 -11.36 9.49 3.49
N THR A 98 -11.01 8.25 3.82
CA THR A 98 -9.85 7.56 3.23
C THR A 98 -10.26 6.30 2.48
N LEU A 99 -9.71 6.14 1.27
CA LEU A 99 -9.67 4.87 0.55
C LEU A 99 -8.41 4.11 0.98
N TYR A 100 -8.58 2.89 1.43
CA TYR A 100 -7.48 1.98 1.74
C TYR A 100 -7.44 0.85 0.72
N ILE A 101 -6.43 0.87 -0.15
CA ILE A 101 -6.26 -0.07 -1.27
C ILE A 101 -5.12 -1.02 -0.94
N GLU A 102 -5.34 -2.32 -1.09
CA GLU A 102 -4.44 -3.39 -0.68
C GLU A 102 -4.59 -4.61 -1.59
N ASP A 103 -3.51 -5.32 -1.88
CA ASP A 103 -3.52 -6.56 -2.65
C ASP A 103 -3.59 -7.82 -1.76
N ILE A 104 -3.30 -7.70 -0.47
CA ILE A 104 -3.49 -8.76 0.52
C ILE A 104 -4.81 -8.50 1.24
N ALA A 105 -5.86 -9.24 0.87
CA ALA A 105 -7.21 -9.04 1.37
C ALA A 105 -7.30 -8.93 2.91
N LYS A 106 -6.59 -9.80 3.63
CA LYS A 106 -6.55 -9.80 5.10
C LYS A 106 -6.10 -8.44 5.69
N ASN A 107 -5.20 -7.73 5.03
CA ASN A 107 -4.68 -6.46 5.53
C ASN A 107 -5.73 -5.34 5.56
N LEU A 108 -6.84 -5.51 4.83
CA LEU A 108 -7.95 -4.54 4.81
C LEU A 108 -8.79 -4.54 6.08
N SER A 109 -8.75 -5.61 6.87
CA SER A 109 -9.59 -5.78 8.06
C SER A 109 -9.48 -4.63 9.05
N ILE A 110 -8.26 -4.19 9.36
CA ILE A 110 -8.03 -3.10 10.31
C ILE A 110 -8.50 -1.75 9.75
N GLY A 111 -8.32 -1.50 8.46
CA GLY A 111 -8.80 -0.29 7.81
C GLY A 111 -10.33 -0.17 7.92
N LYS A 112 -11.04 -1.26 7.66
CA LYS A 112 -12.50 -1.32 7.81
C LYS A 112 -12.94 -1.06 9.26
N GLU A 113 -12.28 -1.69 10.22
CA GLU A 113 -12.55 -1.48 11.65
C GLU A 113 -12.38 -0.01 12.06
N ARG A 114 -11.41 0.69 11.47
CA ARG A 114 -11.16 2.12 11.72
C ARG A 114 -12.03 3.06 10.89
N GLY A 115 -12.84 2.54 9.97
CA GLY A 115 -13.83 3.28 9.21
C GLY A 115 -13.40 3.71 7.80
N THR A 116 -12.29 3.19 7.27
CA THR A 116 -11.91 3.46 5.87
C THR A 116 -12.84 2.74 4.90
N THR A 117 -12.95 3.27 3.70
CA THR A 117 -13.48 2.51 2.56
C THR A 117 -12.37 1.59 2.04
N THR A 118 -12.62 0.30 2.04
CA THR A 118 -11.63 -0.72 1.71
C THR A 118 -11.77 -1.23 0.30
N VAL A 119 -10.64 -1.34 -0.40
CA VAL A 119 -10.56 -1.76 -1.79
C VAL A 119 -9.52 -2.86 -1.93
N TRP A 120 -9.93 -4.05 -2.32
CA TRP A 120 -9.01 -5.12 -2.62
C TRP A 120 -8.63 -5.12 -4.09
N LEU A 121 -7.35 -4.88 -4.38
CA LEU A 121 -6.77 -5.12 -5.70
C LEU A 121 -6.55 -6.63 -5.84
N ILE A 122 -7.34 -7.27 -6.70
CA ILE A 122 -7.40 -8.72 -6.83
C ILE A 122 -6.00 -9.28 -7.12
N ASN A 123 -5.58 -10.20 -6.26
CA ASN A 123 -4.33 -10.92 -6.34
C ASN A 123 -4.64 -12.42 -6.26
N ASP A 124 -4.33 -13.15 -7.33
CA ASP A 124 -4.63 -14.59 -7.46
C ASP A 124 -3.69 -15.48 -6.64
N GLU A 125 -2.63 -14.93 -6.08
CA GLU A 125 -1.74 -15.65 -5.18
C GLU A 125 -2.49 -16.11 -3.91
N TYR A 126 -2.19 -17.31 -3.45
CA TYR A 126 -2.88 -17.89 -2.29
C TYR A 126 -2.87 -16.97 -1.06
N TRP A 127 -1.73 -16.34 -0.79
CA TRP A 127 -1.59 -15.42 0.36
C TRP A 127 -2.33 -14.09 0.15
N GLY A 128 -2.48 -13.63 -1.10
CA GLY A 128 -3.20 -12.39 -1.43
C GLY A 128 -4.72 -12.53 -1.29
N LYS A 129 -5.27 -13.65 -1.76
CA LYS A 129 -6.73 -13.90 -1.76
C LYS A 129 -7.29 -14.51 -0.48
N LYS A 130 -6.44 -14.87 0.48
CA LYS A 130 -6.91 -15.39 1.77
C LYS A 130 -7.82 -14.36 2.43
N GLU A 131 -9.02 -14.79 2.83
CA GLU A 131 -10.07 -13.94 3.44
C GLU A 131 -10.68 -12.88 2.47
N SER A 132 -10.55 -13.06 1.16
CA SER A 132 -11.13 -12.15 0.16
C SER A 132 -12.65 -12.21 0.03
N ASP A 133 -13.29 -13.13 0.73
CA ASP A 133 -14.75 -13.28 0.85
C ASP A 133 -15.35 -12.54 2.05
N LYS A 134 -14.53 -11.89 2.87
CA LYS A 134 -14.98 -11.25 4.11
C LYS A 134 -15.68 -9.92 3.88
N GLU A 135 -16.61 -9.59 4.77
CA GLU A 135 -17.45 -8.38 4.72
C GLU A 135 -16.68 -7.07 4.94
N TYR A 136 -15.43 -7.14 5.39
CA TYR A 136 -14.60 -5.95 5.56
C TYR A 136 -14.01 -5.42 4.23
N ILE A 137 -14.33 -6.03 3.09
CA ILE A 137 -13.93 -5.57 1.76
C ILE A 137 -15.13 -4.90 1.10
N ASP A 138 -15.06 -3.58 0.90
CA ASP A 138 -16.13 -2.82 0.26
C ASP A 138 -16.14 -2.97 -1.26
N TYR A 139 -14.95 -2.96 -1.89
CA TYR A 139 -14.79 -3.05 -3.33
C TYR A 139 -13.69 -4.04 -3.71
N LYS A 140 -13.87 -4.70 -4.85
CA LYS A 140 -12.87 -5.58 -5.48
C LYS A 140 -12.57 -5.04 -6.86
N ILE A 141 -11.30 -4.83 -7.17
CA ILE A 141 -10.85 -4.28 -8.46
C ILE A 141 -9.75 -5.15 -9.08
N GLU A 142 -9.71 -5.20 -10.39
CA GLU A 142 -8.67 -5.93 -11.15
C GLU A 142 -7.56 -5.01 -11.65
N ASN A 143 -7.86 -3.70 -11.80
CA ASN A 143 -6.93 -2.74 -12.38
C ASN A 143 -6.98 -1.42 -11.61
N LEU A 144 -5.85 -1.05 -10.99
CA LEU A 144 -5.74 0.17 -10.19
C LEU A 144 -5.92 1.44 -11.04
N SER A 145 -5.31 1.51 -12.21
CA SER A 145 -5.37 2.69 -13.07
C SER A 145 -6.80 2.97 -13.55
N LEU A 146 -7.55 1.94 -13.93
CA LEU A 146 -8.97 2.08 -14.30
C LEU A 146 -9.82 2.55 -13.12
N PHE A 147 -9.60 2.00 -11.95
CA PHE A 147 -10.30 2.41 -10.74
C PHE A 147 -10.03 3.88 -10.38
N LEU A 148 -8.78 4.31 -10.44
CA LEU A 148 -8.42 5.71 -10.19
C LEU A 148 -9.03 6.67 -11.21
N LYS A 149 -9.11 6.27 -12.48
CA LYS A 149 -9.81 7.02 -13.53
C LYS A 149 -11.29 7.19 -13.21
N GLU A 150 -11.96 6.13 -12.77
CA GLU A 150 -13.38 6.19 -12.38
C GLU A 150 -13.61 7.15 -11.22
N ILE A 151 -12.78 7.09 -10.16
CA ILE A 151 -12.85 8.02 -9.02
C ILE A 151 -12.68 9.47 -9.49
N ARG A 152 -11.72 9.73 -10.34
CA ARG A 152 -11.47 11.08 -10.89
C ARG A 152 -12.68 11.63 -11.65
N LEU A 153 -13.31 10.79 -12.47
CA LEU A 153 -14.49 11.17 -13.24
C LEU A 153 -15.71 11.46 -12.36
N LEU A 154 -15.90 10.69 -11.29
CA LEU A 154 -17.00 10.92 -10.33
C LEU A 154 -16.84 12.25 -9.56
N LYS A 155 -15.61 12.69 -9.28
CA LYS A 155 -15.37 13.98 -8.61
C LYS A 155 -15.62 15.19 -9.50
N ASN A 156 -15.57 15.04 -10.83
CA ASN A 156 -15.73 16.11 -11.80
C ASN A 156 -17.15 16.19 -12.38
N SER A 157 -18.03 15.34 -11.96
CA SER A 157 -19.47 15.34 -12.27
C SER A 157 -20.29 15.92 -11.13
#